data_b4e6f222439ecdd8f0e0681a6038ab38
#
_entry.id   b4e6f222439ecdd8f0e0681a6038ab38
#
_cell.length_a   1.000
_cell.length_b   1.000
_cell.length_c   1.000
_cell.angle_alpha   90.00
_cell.angle_beta   90.00
_cell.angle_gamma   90.00
#
_symmetry.space_group_name_H-M   'P 1'
#
loop_
_entity.id
_entity.type
_entity.pdbx_description
1 polymer ?
#
loop_
_entity_poly.entity_id
_entity_poly.type
_entity_poly.pdbx_seq_one_letter_code
_entity_poly.pdbx_strand_id
1 'polypeptide(L)'
;MAENIYKVAGMTNSGSEPESVEVANRSRGYMREQFEMVSNEPTLPWRGTSAGGGYTTAADLMRFAGALMSNKLLKTETLAEATRPQFTTGAYGFGFQVGRPDEARTYGHGGGAPGMNAILRVYPESGQSVIVLCNLDSPSASRLGDWLHGRMPLR
;
A
#
# COMPACT_ATOMS: atom_id res chain seq x y z
N MET A 1 -13.18 -7.69 3.75
CA MET A 1 -12.41 -6.98 2.70
C MET A 1 -12.88 -7.39 1.31
N ALA A 2 -13.02 -8.68 0.99
CA ALA A 2 -13.39 -9.14 -0.35
C ALA A 2 -14.63 -8.44 -0.93
N GLU A 3 -15.77 -8.51 -0.25
CA GLU A 3 -17.03 -7.95 -0.75
C GLU A 3 -17.06 -6.41 -0.76
N ASN A 4 -16.49 -5.77 0.27
CA ASN A 4 -16.66 -4.34 0.49
C ASN A 4 -15.51 -3.47 -0.09
N ILE A 5 -14.38 -4.09 -0.45
CA ILE A 5 -13.23 -3.38 -0.98
C ILE A 5 -12.82 -3.98 -2.32
N TYR A 6 -12.36 -5.23 -2.35
CA TYR A 6 -11.78 -5.80 -3.56
C TYR A 6 -12.78 -5.85 -4.72
N LYS A 7 -13.99 -6.36 -4.45
CA LYS A 7 -15.05 -6.44 -5.46
C LYS A 7 -15.50 -5.05 -5.93
N VAL A 8 -15.70 -4.12 -5.00
CA VAL A 8 -16.14 -2.74 -5.31
C VAL A 8 -15.10 -1.99 -6.13
N ALA A 9 -13.81 -2.14 -5.79
CA ALA A 9 -12.71 -1.52 -6.51
C ALA A 9 -12.28 -2.28 -7.77
N GLY A 10 -12.79 -3.50 -8.01
CA GLY A 10 -12.39 -4.35 -9.13
C GLY A 10 -11.01 -4.97 -8.98
N MET A 11 -10.57 -5.22 -7.74
CA MET A 11 -9.27 -5.83 -7.41
C MET A 11 -9.37 -7.36 -7.50
N THR A 12 -9.06 -7.91 -8.65
CA THR A 12 -9.25 -9.35 -8.94
C THR A 12 -8.03 -10.21 -8.59
N ASN A 13 -6.89 -9.62 -8.29
CA ASN A 13 -5.64 -10.29 -7.96
C ASN A 13 -5.13 -9.90 -6.56
N SER A 14 -6.05 -9.67 -5.64
CA SER A 14 -5.75 -9.28 -4.27
C SER A 14 -6.50 -10.20 -3.29
N GLY A 15 -5.83 -10.59 -2.23
CA GLY A 15 -6.41 -11.49 -1.26
C GLY A 15 -5.58 -11.63 0.01
N SER A 16 -6.05 -12.51 0.86
CA SER A 16 -5.45 -12.80 2.17
C SER A 16 -5.86 -14.21 2.60
N GLU A 17 -5.53 -15.20 1.78
CA GLU A 17 -5.72 -16.60 2.08
C GLU A 17 -4.70 -17.07 3.14
N PRO A 18 -4.98 -18.15 3.89
CA PRO A 18 -3.99 -18.81 4.72
C PRO A 18 -2.73 -19.18 3.93
N GLU A 19 -1.55 -19.07 4.54
CA GLU A 19 -0.27 -19.37 3.88
C GLU A 19 -0.16 -20.84 3.41
N SER A 20 -0.96 -21.74 3.99
CA SER A 20 -1.10 -23.14 3.56
C SER A 20 -1.85 -23.29 2.23
N VAL A 21 -2.49 -22.24 1.73
CA VAL A 21 -3.22 -22.25 0.44
C VAL A 21 -2.30 -21.71 -0.63
N GLU A 22 -2.06 -22.52 -1.67
CA GLU A 22 -1.29 -22.08 -2.82
C GLU A 22 -2.07 -21.03 -3.62
N VAL A 23 -1.45 -19.89 -3.84
CA VAL A 23 -1.99 -18.81 -4.68
C VAL A 23 -1.13 -18.70 -5.94
N ALA A 24 -1.75 -18.95 -7.10
CA ALA A 24 -1.05 -18.89 -8.37
C ALA A 24 -0.40 -17.52 -8.60
N ASN A 25 0.82 -17.53 -9.11
CA ASN A 25 1.62 -16.34 -9.44
C ASN A 25 1.93 -15.41 -8.24
N ARG A 26 1.73 -15.85 -7.01
CA ARG A 26 2.17 -15.08 -5.84
C ARG A 26 3.70 -15.07 -5.79
N SER A 27 4.28 -13.87 -5.67
CA SER A 27 5.73 -13.73 -5.53
C SER A 27 6.19 -14.23 -4.15
N ARG A 28 7.37 -14.82 -4.10
CA ARG A 28 8.06 -15.16 -2.85
C ARG A 28 8.88 -13.97 -2.38
N GLY A 29 8.84 -13.68 -1.07
CA GLY A 29 9.67 -12.66 -0.45
C GLY A 29 11.06 -13.19 -0.09
N TYR A 30 12.05 -12.29 -0.09
CA TYR A 30 13.44 -12.63 0.23
C TYR A 30 14.03 -11.62 1.21
N MET A 31 14.67 -12.15 2.24
CA MET A 31 15.45 -11.40 3.22
C MET A 31 16.93 -11.48 2.88
N ARG A 32 17.66 -10.45 3.22
CA ARG A 32 19.13 -10.48 3.14
C ARG A 32 19.69 -10.94 4.49
N GLU A 33 20.31 -12.11 4.50
CA GLU A 33 21.06 -12.61 5.65
C GLU A 33 22.55 -12.70 5.28
N GLN A 34 23.36 -11.86 5.95
CA GLN A 34 24.79 -11.72 5.66
C GLN A 34 25.07 -11.50 4.15
N PHE A 35 25.40 -12.54 3.41
CA PHE A 35 25.75 -12.47 1.97
C PHE A 35 24.75 -13.23 1.08
N GLU A 36 23.70 -13.79 1.66
CA GLU A 36 22.74 -14.62 0.94
C GLU A 36 21.34 -14.01 0.96
N MET A 37 20.54 -14.44 -0.02
CA MET A 37 19.12 -14.13 -0.09
C MET A 37 18.34 -15.37 0.34
N VAL A 38 17.62 -15.26 1.46
CA VAL A 38 16.85 -16.37 2.02
C VAL A 38 15.34 -16.08 1.90
N SER A 39 14.56 -17.14 1.74
CA SER A 39 13.10 -17.00 1.68
C SER A 39 12.54 -16.48 3.00
N ASN A 40 11.56 -15.58 2.92
CA ASN A 40 10.85 -15.08 4.09
C ASN A 40 9.74 -16.02 4.59
N GLU A 41 9.53 -17.14 3.93
CA GLU A 41 8.44 -18.07 4.24
C GLU A 41 8.34 -18.45 5.74
N PRO A 42 9.46 -18.72 6.46
CA PRO A 42 9.39 -19.02 7.90
C PRO A 42 8.93 -17.86 8.78
N THR A 43 8.90 -16.63 8.26
CA THR A 43 8.51 -15.43 9.01
C THR A 43 7.07 -15.00 8.76
N LEU A 44 6.40 -15.64 7.81
CA LEU A 44 5.04 -15.27 7.43
C LEU A 44 4.05 -15.65 8.54
N PRO A 45 3.08 -14.77 8.86
CA PRO A 45 1.97 -15.13 9.72
C PRO A 45 1.10 -16.18 9.02
N TRP A 46 0.33 -16.92 9.78
CA TRP A 46 -0.61 -17.91 9.22
C TRP A 46 -1.50 -17.30 8.12
N ARG A 47 -1.84 -16.03 8.22
CA ARG A 47 -2.68 -15.30 7.27
C ARG A 47 -2.46 -13.79 7.40
N GLY A 48 -2.56 -13.06 6.30
CA GLY A 48 -2.63 -11.59 6.33
C GLY A 48 -3.85 -11.08 7.11
N THR A 49 -3.65 -9.98 7.81
CA THR A 49 -4.66 -9.30 8.64
C THR A 49 -5.03 -7.93 8.05
N SER A 50 -5.91 -7.19 8.71
CA SER A 50 -6.20 -5.79 8.36
C SER A 50 -4.99 -4.86 8.53
N ALA A 51 -3.99 -5.27 9.30
CA ALA A 51 -2.74 -4.52 9.49
C ALA A 51 -1.74 -4.76 8.35
N GLY A 52 -1.85 -5.87 7.62
CA GLY A 52 -0.94 -6.21 6.53
C GLY A 52 -0.82 -7.71 6.29
N GLY A 53 0.08 -8.10 5.37
CA GLY A 53 0.39 -9.50 5.09
C GLY A 53 -0.50 -10.15 4.02
N GLY A 54 -1.40 -9.43 3.37
CA GLY A 54 -2.10 -9.89 2.17
C GLY A 54 -1.22 -9.75 0.93
N TYR A 55 -1.71 -10.25 -0.20
CA TYR A 55 -1.08 -10.06 -1.51
C TYR A 55 -1.95 -9.18 -2.41
N THR A 56 -1.31 -8.50 -3.35
CA THR A 56 -1.95 -7.63 -4.33
C THR A 56 -1.04 -7.42 -5.54
N THR A 57 -1.53 -6.71 -6.54
CA THR A 57 -0.75 -6.23 -7.67
C THR A 57 -0.76 -4.70 -7.74
N ALA A 58 0.21 -4.11 -8.43
CA ALA A 58 0.22 -2.66 -8.66
C ALA A 58 -1.03 -2.20 -9.42
N ALA A 59 -1.52 -3.02 -10.37
CA ALA A 59 -2.75 -2.73 -11.09
C ALA A 59 -3.98 -2.71 -10.17
N ASP A 60 -4.07 -3.62 -9.21
CA ASP A 60 -5.17 -3.63 -8.24
C ASP A 60 -5.09 -2.44 -7.27
N LEU A 61 -3.89 -2.06 -6.83
CA LEU A 61 -3.72 -0.85 -6.02
C LEU A 61 -4.03 0.44 -6.81
N MET A 62 -3.79 0.48 -8.12
CA MET A 62 -4.28 1.57 -8.97
C MET A 62 -5.81 1.63 -9.00
N ARG A 63 -6.49 0.47 -9.11
CA ARG A 63 -7.96 0.40 -9.03
C ARG A 63 -8.47 0.86 -7.67
N PHE A 64 -7.82 0.45 -6.59
CA PHE A 64 -8.14 0.89 -5.24
C PHE A 64 -8.01 2.42 -5.09
N ALA A 65 -6.88 3.00 -5.51
CA ALA A 65 -6.67 4.44 -5.50
C ALA A 65 -7.74 5.18 -6.33
N GLY A 66 -8.04 4.69 -7.53
CA GLY A 66 -9.09 5.24 -8.38
C GLY A 66 -10.49 5.13 -7.74
N ALA A 67 -10.78 4.02 -7.06
CA ALA A 67 -12.06 3.82 -6.36
C ALA A 67 -12.21 4.74 -5.13
N LEU A 68 -11.12 5.07 -4.44
CA LEU A 68 -11.10 6.09 -3.39
C LEU A 68 -11.36 7.49 -3.99
N MET A 69 -10.60 7.87 -5.01
CA MET A 69 -10.71 9.20 -5.64
C MET A 69 -12.06 9.43 -6.31
N SER A 70 -12.71 8.37 -6.81
CA SER A 70 -14.05 8.44 -7.43
C SER A 70 -15.20 8.20 -6.45
N ASN A 71 -14.94 8.19 -5.16
CA ASN A 71 -15.91 7.99 -4.08
C ASN A 71 -16.72 6.68 -4.15
N LYS A 72 -16.18 5.64 -4.80
CA LYS A 72 -16.82 4.32 -4.85
C LYS A 72 -16.71 3.55 -3.54
N LEU A 73 -15.63 3.75 -2.79
CA LEU A 73 -15.36 3.06 -1.52
C LEU A 73 -15.81 3.86 -0.31
N LEU A 74 -15.62 5.16 -0.33
CA LEU A 74 -15.97 6.09 0.74
C LEU A 74 -16.63 7.32 0.14
N LYS A 75 -17.59 7.91 0.87
CA LYS A 75 -18.13 9.23 0.53
C LYS A 75 -17.04 10.29 0.65
N THR A 76 -17.19 11.39 -0.09
CA THR A 76 -16.24 12.52 -0.10
C THR A 76 -15.90 12.99 1.32
N GLU A 77 -16.91 13.20 2.15
CA GLU A 77 -16.74 13.70 3.52
C GLU A 77 -16.01 12.68 4.40
N THR A 78 -16.32 11.39 4.23
CA THR A 78 -15.68 10.30 4.96
C THR A 78 -14.21 10.15 4.55
N LEU A 79 -13.90 10.24 3.25
CA LEU A 79 -12.53 10.21 2.76
C LEU A 79 -11.74 11.43 3.24
N ALA A 80 -12.34 12.62 3.20
CA ALA A 80 -11.72 13.84 3.70
C ALA A 80 -11.38 13.72 5.19
N GLU A 81 -12.30 13.19 6.00
CA GLU A 81 -12.05 12.96 7.43
C GLU A 81 -10.98 11.88 7.66
N ALA A 82 -11.03 10.77 6.92
CA ALA A 82 -10.06 9.68 7.03
C ALA A 82 -8.63 10.10 6.65
N THR A 83 -8.51 11.06 5.72
CA THR A 83 -7.21 11.58 5.25
C THR A 83 -6.83 12.92 5.89
N ARG A 84 -7.57 13.38 6.91
CA ARG A 84 -7.20 14.51 7.73
C ARG A 84 -6.25 14.06 8.85
N PRO A 85 -5.17 14.81 9.16
CA PRO A 85 -4.33 14.51 10.31
C PRO A 85 -5.15 14.45 11.60
N GLN A 86 -5.06 13.35 12.34
CA GLN A 86 -5.78 13.13 13.60
C GLN A 86 -4.95 13.46 14.85
N PHE A 87 -3.64 13.59 14.68
CA PHE A 87 -2.71 13.84 15.76
C PHE A 87 -1.88 15.11 15.51
N THR A 88 -1.33 15.65 16.56
CA THR A 88 -0.46 16.85 16.49
C THR A 88 0.79 16.65 15.65
N THR A 89 1.20 15.40 15.42
CA THR A 89 2.32 15.06 14.52
C THR A 89 2.01 15.33 13.04
N GLY A 90 0.72 15.52 12.69
CA GLY A 90 0.28 15.90 11.35
C GLY A 90 0.49 14.87 10.24
N ALA A 91 0.90 13.63 10.58
CA ALA A 91 1.36 12.66 9.59
C ALA A 91 0.41 11.46 9.38
N TYR A 92 -0.70 11.35 10.13
CA TYR A 92 -1.57 10.17 10.10
C TYR A 92 -3.04 10.51 10.29
N GLY A 93 -3.89 9.94 9.44
CA GLY A 93 -5.34 9.97 9.54
C GLY A 93 -5.90 8.66 10.07
N PHE A 94 -7.11 8.28 9.64
CA PHE A 94 -7.70 6.98 9.98
C PHE A 94 -7.23 5.91 8.97
N GLY A 95 -6.10 5.26 9.27
CA GLY A 95 -5.49 4.22 8.42
C GLY A 95 -4.75 4.76 7.20
N PHE A 96 -4.50 6.06 7.11
CA PHE A 96 -3.73 6.68 6.04
C PHE A 96 -2.55 7.48 6.61
N GLN A 97 -1.37 7.26 6.07
CA GLN A 97 -0.30 8.23 6.14
C GLN A 97 -0.68 9.42 5.26
N VAL A 98 -0.48 10.64 5.75
CA VAL A 98 -0.83 11.87 5.03
C VAL A 98 0.41 12.72 4.80
N GLY A 99 0.46 13.41 3.66
CA GLY A 99 1.55 14.33 3.35
C GLY A 99 1.62 15.51 4.32
N ARG A 100 2.77 16.17 4.38
CA ARG A 100 2.97 17.34 5.23
C ARG A 100 2.13 18.51 4.73
N PRO A 101 1.75 19.46 5.61
CA PRO A 101 0.92 20.60 5.24
C PRO A 101 1.53 21.54 4.21
N ASP A 102 2.87 21.58 4.12
CA ASP A 102 3.68 22.40 3.20
C ASP A 102 4.03 21.71 1.88
N GLU A 103 3.61 20.45 1.72
CA GLU A 103 3.81 19.66 0.51
C GLU A 103 2.48 19.48 -0.25
N ALA A 104 2.55 18.96 -1.47
CA ALA A 104 1.35 18.55 -2.19
C ALA A 104 0.53 17.56 -1.36
N ARG A 105 -0.78 17.76 -1.28
CA ARG A 105 -1.67 16.87 -0.56
C ARG A 105 -1.53 15.44 -1.05
N THR A 106 -1.17 14.56 -0.16
CA THR A 106 -1.09 13.12 -0.43
C THR A 106 -1.71 12.31 0.68
N TYR A 107 -2.18 11.12 0.34
CA TYR A 107 -2.54 10.11 1.31
C TYR A 107 -2.21 8.71 0.78
N GLY A 108 -2.04 7.77 1.66
CA GLY A 108 -1.72 6.40 1.29
C GLY A 108 -1.21 5.61 2.48
N HIS A 109 -0.42 4.60 2.24
CA HIS A 109 0.28 3.86 3.28
C HIS A 109 1.50 3.16 2.71
N GLY A 110 2.53 3.05 3.52
CA GLY A 110 3.67 2.20 3.26
C GLY A 110 3.85 1.20 4.40
N GLY A 111 4.59 0.16 4.14
CA GLY A 111 4.91 -0.82 5.16
C GLY A 111 5.93 -1.82 4.69
N GLY A 112 6.42 -2.61 5.63
CA GLY A 112 7.36 -3.67 5.38
C GLY A 112 7.35 -4.70 6.50
N ALA A 113 7.78 -5.89 6.12
CA ALA A 113 8.07 -7.01 6.99
C ALA A 113 9.26 -7.76 6.38
N PRO A 114 9.83 -8.76 7.04
CA PRO A 114 10.92 -9.53 6.46
C PRO A 114 10.59 -10.00 5.03
N GLY A 115 11.47 -9.67 4.07
CA GLY A 115 11.32 -10.02 2.67
C GLY A 115 10.20 -9.33 1.91
N MET A 116 9.61 -8.26 2.43
CA MET A 116 8.57 -7.50 1.73
C MET A 116 8.58 -6.03 2.11
N ASN A 117 8.34 -5.16 1.12
CA ASN A 117 8.18 -3.72 1.33
C ASN A 117 7.25 -3.16 0.26
N ALA A 118 6.34 -2.28 0.66
CA ALA A 118 5.37 -1.69 -0.24
C ALA A 118 5.11 -0.23 0.08
N ILE A 119 4.72 0.55 -0.92
CA ILE A 119 4.20 1.90 -0.75
C ILE A 119 3.09 2.16 -1.76
N LEU A 120 2.02 2.77 -1.27
CA LEU A 120 0.98 3.43 -2.05
C LEU A 120 0.92 4.89 -1.61
N ARG A 121 1.01 5.82 -2.56
CA ARG A 121 0.83 7.25 -2.33
C ARG A 121 -0.09 7.81 -3.40
N VAL A 122 -1.19 8.39 -3.01
CA VAL A 122 -2.22 8.97 -3.88
C VAL A 122 -2.10 10.48 -3.82
N TYR A 123 -2.18 11.12 -4.98
CA TYR A 123 -2.16 12.57 -5.19
C TYR A 123 -3.55 12.99 -5.70
N PRO A 124 -4.48 13.32 -4.82
CA PRO A 124 -5.88 13.53 -5.23
C PRO A 124 -6.08 14.72 -6.17
N GLU A 125 -5.25 15.74 -6.05
CA GLU A 125 -5.36 16.95 -6.87
C GLU A 125 -4.95 16.73 -8.33
N SER A 126 -3.92 15.89 -8.55
CA SER A 126 -3.45 15.56 -9.91
C SER A 126 -4.05 14.26 -10.45
N GLY A 127 -4.78 13.49 -9.61
CA GLY A 127 -5.34 12.19 -9.99
C GLY A 127 -4.28 11.09 -10.18
N GLN A 128 -3.06 11.31 -9.71
CA GLN A 128 -1.93 10.40 -9.88
C GLN A 128 -1.76 9.50 -8.64
N SER A 129 -1.00 8.42 -8.82
CA SER A 129 -0.58 7.55 -7.71
C SER A 129 0.81 6.99 -7.95
N VAL A 130 1.58 6.88 -6.88
CA VAL A 130 2.85 6.14 -6.85
C VAL A 130 2.61 4.83 -6.10
N ILE A 131 2.90 3.72 -6.76
CA ILE A 131 2.74 2.37 -6.22
C ILE A 131 4.03 1.60 -6.46
N VAL A 132 4.64 1.11 -5.40
CA VAL A 132 5.81 0.22 -5.49
C VAL A 132 5.56 -0.98 -4.59
N LEU A 133 5.66 -2.16 -5.16
CA LEU A 133 5.60 -3.44 -4.46
C LEU A 133 6.94 -4.13 -4.65
N CYS A 134 7.56 -4.56 -3.57
CA CYS A 134 8.86 -5.20 -3.59
C CYS A 134 8.86 -6.45 -2.71
N ASN A 135 9.42 -7.53 -3.22
CA ASN A 135 9.59 -8.80 -2.52
C ASN A 135 10.96 -8.88 -1.83
N LEU A 136 11.47 -7.76 -1.34
CA LEU A 136 12.72 -7.61 -0.59
C LEU A 136 12.46 -6.81 0.69
N ASP A 137 13.41 -6.87 1.62
CA ASP A 137 13.38 -6.10 2.86
C ASP A 137 13.23 -4.59 2.64
N SER A 138 12.67 -3.92 3.64
CA SER A 138 12.72 -2.46 3.72
C SER A 138 14.19 -1.96 3.69
N PRO A 139 14.43 -0.81 3.07
CA PRO A 139 13.51 0.18 2.50
C PRO A 139 13.39 0.10 0.96
N SER A 140 13.39 -1.06 0.35
CA SER A 140 13.47 -1.25 -1.11
C SER A 140 12.37 -0.49 -1.87
N ALA A 141 11.10 -0.68 -1.52
CA ALA A 141 9.97 0.04 -2.15
C ALA A 141 9.92 1.50 -1.70
N SER A 142 10.18 1.78 -0.42
CA SER A 142 10.12 3.13 0.14
C SER A 142 11.11 4.07 -0.56
N ARG A 143 12.37 3.64 -0.76
CA ARG A 143 13.37 4.44 -1.48
C ARG A 143 12.94 4.80 -2.91
N LEU A 144 12.41 3.84 -3.65
CA LEU A 144 11.93 4.08 -5.01
C LEU A 144 10.68 4.98 -4.98
N GLY A 145 9.76 4.76 -4.03
CA GLY A 145 8.57 5.59 -3.84
C GLY A 145 8.92 7.05 -3.53
N ASP A 146 9.89 7.29 -2.67
CA ASP A 146 10.36 8.65 -2.33
C ASP A 146 11.11 9.30 -3.49
N TRP A 147 11.93 8.54 -4.22
CA TRP A 147 12.59 9.01 -5.42
C TRP A 147 11.59 9.43 -6.50
N LEU A 148 10.53 8.65 -6.72
CA LEU A 148 9.43 8.98 -7.62
C LEU A 148 8.66 10.21 -7.14
N HIS A 149 8.33 10.27 -5.84
CA HIS A 149 7.64 11.43 -5.24
C HIS A 149 8.35 12.75 -5.54
N GLY A 150 9.69 12.80 -5.34
CA GLY A 150 10.48 14.01 -5.61
C GLY A 150 10.56 14.41 -7.10
N ARG A 151 9.98 13.62 -8.02
CA ARG A 151 9.95 13.84 -9.47
C ARG A 151 8.55 13.95 -10.05
N MET A 152 7.53 13.84 -9.20
CA MET A 152 6.15 14.03 -9.65
C MET A 152 5.92 15.47 -10.11
N PRO A 153 5.27 15.67 -11.26
CA PRO A 153 4.87 17.00 -11.70
C PRO A 153 3.66 17.48 -10.89
N LEU A 154 3.92 17.80 -9.62
CA LEU A 154 2.90 18.29 -8.68
C LEU A 154 2.66 19.77 -9.03
N ARG A 155 1.53 20.04 -9.63
CA ARG A 155 1.05 21.40 -9.93
C ARG A 155 -0.13 21.71 -9.05
#